data_0d9d5a3e0cd586f7e7cd08b5c7fe54de
#
_entry.id   0d9d5a3e0cd586f7e7cd08b5c7fe54de
#
_cell.length_a   1.000
_cell.length_b   1.000
_cell.length_c   1.000
_cell.angle_alpha   90.00
_cell.angle_beta   90.00
_cell.angle_gamma   90.00
#
_symmetry.space_group_name_H-M   'P 1'
#
loop_
_entity.id
_entity.type
_entity.pdbx_description
1 polymer ?
#
loop_
_entity_poly.entity_id
_entity_poly.type
_entity_poly.pdbx_seq_one_letter_code
_entity_poly.pdbx_strand_id
1 'polypeptide(L)'
;MVDIFEDSFVRAASRIGGDDYAKVARSLARSEDPTDRDLSNSTDIGLNKVRRVLYDLWRRCLIKGIRVKDHQVGCFVYIWRTRRNSEMLN
;
A
#
# COMPACT_ATOMS: atom_id res chain seq x y z
N MET A 1 -11.40 -18.72 1.15
CA MET A 1 -10.35 -19.07 0.18
C MET A 1 -9.21 -18.08 0.28
N VAL A 2 -7.99 -18.56 0.34
CA VAL A 2 -6.82 -17.68 0.47
C VAL A 2 -6.44 -17.12 -0.91
N ASP A 3 -6.25 -15.80 -0.98
CA ASP A 3 -5.73 -15.18 -2.18
C ASP A 3 -4.22 -15.41 -2.23
N ILE A 4 -3.76 -16.17 -3.20
CA ILE A 4 -2.34 -16.53 -3.35
C ILE A 4 -1.50 -15.28 -3.54
N PHE A 5 -1.98 -14.30 -4.30
CA PHE A 5 -1.26 -13.05 -4.50
C PHE A 5 -1.09 -12.28 -3.19
N GLU A 6 -2.18 -12.14 -2.42
CA GLU A 6 -2.14 -11.45 -1.13
C GLU A 6 -1.15 -12.13 -0.19
N ASP A 7 -1.20 -13.45 -0.09
CA ASP A 7 -0.30 -14.20 0.77
C ASP A 7 1.17 -13.98 0.39
N SER A 8 1.49 -14.10 -0.89
CA SER A 8 2.86 -13.89 -1.37
C SER A 8 3.32 -12.47 -1.13
N PHE A 9 2.46 -11.49 -1.38
CA PHE A 9 2.77 -10.09 -1.20
C PHE A 9 3.03 -9.76 0.28
N VAL A 10 2.16 -10.24 1.16
CA VAL A 10 2.31 -10.02 2.61
C VAL A 10 3.58 -10.68 3.13
N ARG A 11 3.89 -11.89 2.67
CA ARG A 11 5.14 -12.57 3.06
C ARG A 11 6.37 -11.80 2.63
N ALA A 12 6.37 -11.30 1.40
CA ALA A 12 7.49 -10.50 0.90
C ALA A 12 7.67 -9.25 1.75
N ALA A 13 6.59 -8.55 2.07
CA ALA A 13 6.65 -7.36 2.90
C ALA A 13 7.17 -7.69 4.31
N SER A 14 6.70 -8.79 4.89
CA SER A 14 7.14 -9.24 6.21
C SER A 14 8.63 -9.50 6.25
N ARG A 15 9.19 -10.07 5.20
CA ARG A 15 10.63 -10.33 5.10
C ARG A 15 11.46 -9.05 5.05
N ILE A 16 10.89 -7.99 4.51
CA ILE A 16 11.57 -6.70 4.40
C ILE A 16 11.63 -5.99 5.75
N GLY A 17 10.51 -5.92 6.46
CA GLY A 17 10.44 -5.10 7.66
C GLY A 17 9.57 -5.63 8.79
N GLY A 18 9.13 -6.87 8.75
CA GLY A 18 8.41 -7.49 9.84
C GLY A 18 6.92 -7.21 9.85
N ASP A 19 6.32 -7.21 11.06
CA ASP A 19 4.87 -7.16 11.23
C ASP A 19 4.22 -5.91 10.69
N ASP A 20 4.85 -4.75 10.86
CA ASP A 20 4.28 -3.51 10.38
C ASP A 20 4.16 -3.50 8.86
N TYR A 21 5.19 -4.00 8.18
CA TYR A 21 5.17 -4.14 6.73
C TYR A 21 4.09 -5.12 6.30
N ALA A 22 3.95 -6.23 7.03
CA ALA A 22 2.91 -7.21 6.73
C ALA A 22 1.51 -6.62 6.88
N LYS A 23 1.28 -5.83 7.93
CA LYS A 23 -0.01 -5.18 8.17
C LYS A 23 -0.35 -4.18 7.07
N VAL A 24 0.59 -3.34 6.71
CA VAL A 24 0.38 -2.35 5.65
C VAL A 24 0.13 -3.07 4.31
N ALA A 25 0.89 -4.09 4.00
CA ALA A 25 0.72 -4.85 2.77
C ALA A 25 -0.65 -5.51 2.69
N ARG A 26 -1.10 -6.11 3.79
CA ARG A 26 -2.42 -6.75 3.82
C ARG A 26 -3.54 -5.75 3.61
N SER A 27 -3.48 -4.62 4.31
CA SER A 27 -4.47 -3.56 4.16
C SER A 27 -4.48 -3.02 2.73
N LEU A 28 -3.30 -2.83 2.15
CA LEU A 28 -3.16 -2.34 0.79
C LEU A 28 -3.77 -3.32 -0.21
N ALA A 29 -3.54 -4.62 -0.03
CA ALA A 29 -4.05 -5.63 -0.95
C ALA A 29 -5.57 -5.73 -0.92
N ARG A 30 -6.19 -5.39 0.21
CA ARG A 30 -7.65 -5.48 0.40
C ARG A 30 -8.39 -4.18 0.12
N SER A 31 -7.66 -3.08 -0.10
CA SER A 31 -8.25 -1.77 -0.32
C SER A 31 -8.22 -1.39 -1.78
N GLU A 32 -9.18 -0.56 -2.20
CA GLU A 32 -9.18 0.05 -3.52
C GLU A 32 -8.60 1.44 -3.40
N ASP A 33 -7.51 1.69 -4.13
CA ASP A 33 -6.88 3.00 -4.24
C ASP A 33 -6.70 3.72 -2.89
N PRO A 34 -6.11 3.06 -1.88
CA PRO A 34 -5.95 3.68 -0.57
C PRO A 34 -4.88 4.77 -0.59
N THR A 35 -5.09 5.79 0.22
CA THR A 35 -4.06 6.79 0.51
C THR A 35 -3.23 6.32 1.70
N ASP A 36 -2.12 7.02 1.98
CA ASP A 36 -1.33 6.74 3.17
C ASP A 36 -2.15 6.91 4.46
N ARG A 37 -3.03 7.91 4.47
CA ARG A 37 -3.91 8.16 5.62
C ARG A 37 -4.92 7.02 5.81
N ASP A 38 -5.49 6.52 4.71
CA ASP A 38 -6.41 5.39 4.77
C ASP A 38 -5.72 4.16 5.37
N LEU A 39 -4.48 3.91 4.95
CA LEU A 39 -3.70 2.79 5.45
C LEU A 39 -3.31 2.97 6.92
N SER A 40 -3.00 4.20 7.32
CA SER A 40 -2.71 4.49 8.72
C SER A 40 -3.93 4.20 9.60
N ASN A 41 -5.11 4.61 9.14
CA ASN A 41 -6.34 4.39 9.90
C ASN A 41 -6.69 2.92 9.99
N SER A 42 -6.53 2.17 8.91
CA SER A 42 -6.93 0.76 8.89
C SER A 42 -5.95 -0.15 9.63
N THR A 43 -4.69 0.24 9.72
CA THR A 43 -3.66 -0.59 10.38
C THR A 43 -3.35 -0.14 11.80
N ASP A 44 -3.82 1.05 12.19
CA ASP A 44 -3.50 1.67 13.46
C ASP A 44 -1.99 1.92 13.62
N ILE A 45 -1.31 2.13 12.52
CA ILE A 45 0.12 2.47 12.48
C ILE A 45 0.24 3.96 12.18
N GLY A 46 1.17 4.63 12.83
CA GLY A 46 1.37 6.08 12.63
C GLY A 46 1.64 6.43 11.18
N LEU A 47 1.13 7.59 10.75
CA LEU A 47 1.19 8.02 9.36
C LEU A 47 2.63 8.08 8.83
N ASN A 48 3.57 8.59 9.61
CA ASN A 48 4.96 8.68 9.18
C ASN A 48 5.57 7.31 8.93
N LYS A 49 5.20 6.34 9.76
CA LYS A 49 5.69 4.98 9.60
C LYS A 49 5.07 4.29 8.38
N VAL A 50 3.76 4.52 8.16
CA VAL A 50 3.09 4.01 6.97
C VAL A 50 3.76 4.55 5.71
N ARG A 51 4.05 5.85 5.67
CA ARG A 51 4.72 6.46 4.53
C ARG A 51 6.09 5.82 4.28
N ARG A 52 6.85 5.55 5.33
CA ARG A 52 8.16 4.91 5.21
C ARG A 52 8.02 3.51 4.63
N VAL A 53 7.03 2.75 5.11
CA VAL A 53 6.77 1.41 4.59
C VAL A 53 6.40 1.46 3.11
N LEU A 54 5.50 2.37 2.74
CA LEU A 54 5.06 2.52 1.35
C LEU A 54 6.21 2.88 0.43
N TYR A 55 7.05 3.82 0.81
CA TYR A 55 8.21 4.19 -0.01
C TYR A 55 9.18 3.03 -0.17
N ASP A 56 9.41 2.27 0.89
CA ASP A 56 10.30 1.12 0.82
C ASP A 56 9.76 0.03 -0.11
N LEU A 57 8.45 -0.26 0.00
CA LEU A 57 7.81 -1.23 -0.90
C LEU A 57 7.84 -0.74 -2.35
N TRP A 58 7.64 0.56 -2.57
CA TRP A 58 7.70 1.15 -3.90
C TRP A 58 9.10 1.04 -4.50
N ARG A 59 10.13 1.37 -3.72
CA ARG A 59 11.51 1.25 -4.16
C ARG A 59 11.87 -0.18 -4.57
N ARG A 60 11.22 -1.16 -3.98
CA ARG A 60 11.42 -2.57 -4.29
C ARG A 60 10.50 -3.08 -5.41
N CYS A 61 9.75 -2.17 -6.02
CA CYS A 61 8.84 -2.48 -7.13
C CYS A 61 7.70 -3.42 -6.75
N LEU A 62 7.34 -3.48 -5.48
CA LEU A 62 6.24 -4.32 -5.01
C LEU A 62 4.89 -3.61 -5.13
N ILE A 63 4.90 -2.29 -5.07
CA ILE A 63 3.71 -1.46 -5.21
C ILE A 63 3.99 -0.28 -6.11
N LYS A 64 2.95 0.43 -6.48
CA LYS A 64 3.04 1.63 -7.30
C LYS A 64 2.29 2.77 -6.63
N GLY A 65 2.89 3.96 -6.61
CA GLY A 65 2.23 5.17 -6.16
C GLY A 65 1.75 5.98 -7.36
N ILE A 66 0.50 6.41 -7.32
CA ILE A 66 -0.10 7.20 -8.40
C ILE A 66 -0.55 8.53 -7.80
N ARG A 67 -0.10 9.61 -8.41
CA ARG A 67 -0.46 10.96 -7.95
C ARG A 67 -1.81 11.35 -8.55
N VAL A 68 -2.76 11.67 -7.70
CA VAL A 68 -4.08 12.14 -8.12
C VAL A 68 -4.39 13.46 -7.43
N LYS A 69 -5.23 14.27 -8.06
CA LYS A 69 -5.65 15.52 -7.48
C LYS A 69 -6.87 15.29 -6.60
N ASP A 70 -6.79 15.75 -5.36
CA ASP A 70 -7.91 15.72 -4.45
C ASP A 70 -8.67 17.05 -4.58
N HIS A 71 -9.85 17.00 -5.16
CA HIS A 71 -10.65 18.19 -5.42
C HIS A 71 -11.17 18.85 -4.15
N GLN A 72 -11.29 18.12 -3.07
CA GLN A 72 -11.76 18.67 -1.81
C GLN A 72 -10.69 19.50 -1.11
N VAL A 73 -9.46 19.05 -1.19
CA VAL A 73 -8.33 19.71 -0.53
C VAL A 73 -7.58 20.64 -1.48
N GLY A 74 -7.71 20.41 -2.78
CA GLY A 74 -7.00 21.18 -3.79
C GLY A 74 -5.53 20.79 -3.96
N CYS A 75 -5.08 19.74 -3.29
CA CYS A 75 -3.71 19.26 -3.33
C CYS A 75 -3.65 17.90 -3.99
N PHE A 76 -2.44 17.54 -4.44
CA PHE A 76 -2.22 16.18 -4.94
C PHE A 76 -2.01 15.23 -3.78
N VAL A 77 -2.58 14.02 -3.91
CA VAL A 77 -2.36 12.94 -2.96
C VAL A 77 -1.91 11.71 -3.75
N TYR A 78 -1.21 10.82 -3.09
CA TYR A 78 -0.82 9.54 -3.68
C TYR A 78 -1.83 8.49 -3.29
N ILE A 79 -2.28 7.71 -4.28
CA ILE A 79 -2.98 6.46 -4.03
C ILE A 79 -1.99 5.33 -4.33
N TRP A 80 -2.17 4.22 -3.65
CA TRP A 80 -1.22 3.12 -3.71
C TRP A 80 -1.90 1.90 -4.28
N ARG A 81 -1.24 1.24 -5.21
CA ARG A 81 -1.77 0.04 -5.85
C ARG A 81 -0.76 -1.07 -5.78
N THR A 82 -1.25 -2.28 -5.56
CA THR A 82 -0.41 -3.45 -5.68
C THR A 82 -0.08 -3.67 -7.15
N ARG A 83 0.96 -4.44 -7.40
CA ARG A 83 1.37 -4.76 -8.75
C ARG A 83 0.26 -5.45 -9.52
N ARG A 84 -0.50 -6.32 -8.83
CA ARG A 84 -1.63 -7.02 -9.43
C ARG A 84 -2.67 -6.07 -10.00
N ASN A 85 -3.08 -5.07 -9.21
CA ASN A 85 -4.07 -4.09 -9.65
C ASN A 85 -3.53 -3.23 -10.78
N SER A 86 -2.27 -2.87 -10.72
CA SER A 86 -1.62 -2.09 -11.77
C SER A 86 -1.61 -2.85 -13.11
N GLU A 87 -1.35 -4.16 -13.07
CA GLU A 87 -1.31 -4.99 -14.27
C GLU A 87 -2.70 -5.14 -14.88
N MET A 88 -3.74 -5.20 -14.07
CA MET A 88 -5.11 -5.33 -14.56
C MET A 88 -5.60 -4.11 -15.31
N LEU A 89 -4.97 -2.97 -15.12
CA LEU A 89 -5.37 -1.72 -15.78
C LEU A 89 -4.72 -1.52 -17.15
N ASN A 90 -3.84 -2.39 -17.52
CA ASN A 90 -3.18 -2.28 -18.83
C ASN A 90 -4.00 -2.95 -19.92
#